data_76f2ef1d2ae3110744d4b4b92e9f92f4
#
_entry.id   76f2ef1d2ae3110744d4b4b92e9f92f4
#
_cell.length_a   1.000
_cell.length_b   1.000
_cell.length_c   1.000
_cell.angle_alpha   90.00
_cell.angle_beta   90.00
_cell.angle_gamma   90.00
#
_symmetry.space_group_name_H-M   'P 1'
#
loop_
_entity.id
_entity.type
_entity.pdbx_description
1 polymer ?
#
loop_
_entity_poly.entity_id
_entity_poly.type
_entity_poly.pdbx_seq_one_letter_code
_entity_poly.pdbx_strand_id
1 'polypeptide(L)'
;MKNSLLLLLLILVSSCAKDHVMPAANLSYVSIEREDQSFLYDIHYKSDINFLNLFGKGESEGVASAILECALGDDQDISVERFRQLSAYGVIEADQVKTDGQGYRYVTSAFFKRTIKNGTGDDDLSIKEINSILLNKSSIPCKAVLTAYGYKPYYSNVMNVPVADLLREVNKP
;
A
#
# COMPACT_ATOMS: atom_id res chain seq x y z
N MET A 1 -37.90 9.03 33.11
CA MET A 1 -36.51 9.39 33.39
C MET A 1 -35.47 8.31 33.03
N LYS A 2 -35.76 7.00 33.13
CA LYS A 2 -34.79 5.92 32.77
C LYS A 2 -34.42 5.90 31.30
N ASN A 3 -35.33 6.21 30.37
CA ASN A 3 -35.06 6.14 28.90
C ASN A 3 -34.24 7.33 28.41
N SER A 4 -34.27 8.50 29.07
CA SER A 4 -33.46 9.65 28.69
C SER A 4 -31.97 9.46 28.97
N LEU A 5 -31.63 8.70 30.01
CA LEU A 5 -30.23 8.40 30.36
C LEU A 5 -29.60 7.44 29.36
N LEU A 6 -30.39 6.48 28.83
CA LEU A 6 -29.95 5.53 27.82
C LEU A 6 -29.67 6.23 26.49
N LEU A 7 -30.50 7.22 26.12
CA LEU A 7 -30.32 8.00 24.90
C LEU A 7 -29.06 8.89 24.97
N LEU A 8 -28.75 9.45 26.13
CA LEU A 8 -27.56 10.26 26.37
C LEU A 8 -26.27 9.43 26.27
N LEU A 9 -26.29 8.17 26.72
CA LEU A 9 -25.16 7.26 26.68
C LEU A 9 -24.82 6.85 25.21
N LEU A 10 -25.82 6.74 24.35
CA LEU A 10 -25.65 6.37 22.92
C LEU A 10 -24.97 7.48 22.11
N ILE A 11 -25.12 8.74 22.51
CA ILE A 11 -24.50 9.88 21.81
C ILE A 11 -23.00 10.00 22.13
N LEU A 12 -22.56 9.47 23.28
CA LEU A 12 -21.16 9.56 23.72
C LEU A 12 -20.22 8.54 23.08
N VAL A 13 -20.73 7.55 22.35
CA VAL A 13 -19.92 6.51 21.70
C VAL A 13 -19.70 6.72 20.19
N SER A 14 -20.14 7.83 19.61
CA SER A 14 -19.84 8.16 18.24
C SER A 14 -18.39 8.69 18.11
N SER A 15 -17.42 7.80 18.25
CA SER A 15 -16.03 8.12 17.94
C SER A 15 -15.88 8.20 16.42
N CYS A 16 -16.04 9.38 15.85
CA CYS A 16 -15.69 9.61 14.47
C CYS A 16 -14.16 9.55 14.34
N ALA A 17 -13.66 8.74 13.39
CA ALA A 17 -12.25 8.77 13.03
C ALA A 17 -11.86 10.18 12.56
N LYS A 18 -10.73 10.68 13.04
CA LYS A 18 -10.20 12.00 12.69
C LYS A 18 -9.66 12.01 11.27
N ASP A 19 -9.82 13.14 10.58
CA ASP A 19 -9.09 13.38 9.36
C ASP A 19 -7.62 13.66 9.68
N HIS A 20 -6.71 13.14 8.86
CA HIS A 20 -5.30 13.54 8.92
C HIS A 20 -5.11 14.89 8.22
N VAL A 21 -4.14 15.69 8.69
CA VAL A 21 -3.90 17.06 8.19
C VAL A 21 -2.95 17.04 6.97
N MET A 22 -2.28 15.91 6.72
CA MET A 22 -1.26 15.81 5.67
C MET A 22 -1.90 15.65 4.29
N PRO A 23 -1.40 16.37 3.27
CA PRO A 23 -1.85 16.17 1.89
C PRO A 23 -1.47 14.77 1.39
N ALA A 24 -2.09 14.33 0.28
CA ALA A 24 -1.71 13.09 -0.37
C ALA A 24 -0.27 13.19 -0.90
N ALA A 25 0.61 12.26 -0.50
CA ALA A 25 1.99 12.23 -0.93
C ALA A 25 2.12 11.94 -2.43
N ASN A 26 3.10 12.55 -3.06
CA ASN A 26 3.51 12.20 -4.41
C ASN A 26 4.58 11.11 -4.36
N LEU A 27 4.30 9.98 -4.99
CA LEU A 27 5.24 8.88 -5.14
C LEU A 27 5.92 8.92 -6.49
N SER A 28 7.23 8.62 -6.51
CA SER A 28 8.02 8.49 -7.73
C SER A 28 8.71 7.14 -7.76
N TYR A 29 8.38 6.30 -8.73
CA TYR A 29 9.02 5.02 -8.97
C TYR A 29 10.51 5.20 -9.26
N VAL A 30 11.35 4.29 -8.74
CA VAL A 30 12.80 4.27 -8.95
C VAL A 30 13.21 3.00 -9.68
N SER A 31 12.98 1.84 -9.08
CA SER A 31 13.31 0.53 -9.66
C SER A 31 12.44 -0.56 -9.06
N ILE A 32 12.46 -1.73 -9.71
CA ILE A 32 11.96 -2.98 -9.15
C ILE A 32 13.03 -4.05 -9.36
N GLU A 33 13.24 -4.88 -8.34
CA GLU A 33 14.21 -5.96 -8.34
C GLU A 33 13.58 -7.22 -7.73
N ARG A 34 13.89 -8.39 -8.28
CA ARG A 34 13.47 -9.65 -7.69
C ARG A 34 14.48 -10.05 -6.62
N GLU A 35 14.01 -10.36 -5.42
CA GLU A 35 14.83 -10.97 -4.39
C GLU A 35 15.24 -12.39 -4.81
N ASP A 36 16.52 -12.73 -4.67
CA ASP A 36 17.10 -13.98 -5.17
C ASP A 36 16.28 -15.21 -4.74
N GLN A 37 15.80 -15.97 -5.74
CA GLN A 37 15.03 -17.21 -5.60
C GLN A 37 13.71 -17.10 -4.82
N SER A 38 13.27 -15.90 -4.49
CA SER A 38 11.99 -15.66 -3.81
C SER A 38 10.88 -15.29 -4.79
N PHE A 39 9.63 -15.27 -4.29
CA PHE A 39 8.48 -14.69 -5.00
C PHE A 39 8.23 -13.24 -4.58
N LEU A 40 9.24 -12.59 -3.99
CA LEU A 40 9.21 -11.20 -3.55
C LEU A 40 9.86 -10.31 -4.59
N TYR A 41 9.30 -9.11 -4.74
CA TYR A 41 9.78 -8.09 -5.65
C TYR A 41 9.93 -6.78 -4.88
N ASP A 42 11.17 -6.32 -4.75
CA ASP A 42 11.50 -5.07 -4.06
C ASP A 42 11.20 -3.89 -4.97
N ILE A 43 10.17 -3.15 -4.63
CA ILE A 43 9.77 -1.93 -5.33
C ILE A 43 10.41 -0.76 -4.59
N HIS A 44 11.35 -0.07 -5.23
CA HIS A 44 12.00 1.14 -4.73
C HIS A 44 11.30 2.39 -5.26
N TYR A 45 11.04 3.34 -4.36
CA TYR A 45 10.37 4.58 -4.72
C TYR A 45 10.74 5.72 -3.78
N LYS A 46 10.41 6.96 -4.18
CA LYS A 46 10.56 8.17 -3.39
C LYS A 46 9.19 8.73 -3.03
N SER A 47 9.13 9.45 -1.91
CA SER A 47 7.96 10.22 -1.47
C SER A 47 8.39 11.61 -1.02
N ASP A 48 7.55 12.61 -1.23
CA ASP A 48 7.70 13.95 -0.69
C ASP A 48 7.30 14.06 0.80
N ILE A 49 6.67 13.00 1.35
CA ILE A 49 6.21 12.92 2.74
C ILE A 49 6.88 11.75 3.45
N ASN A 50 7.24 11.97 4.73
CA ASN A 50 7.75 10.90 5.60
C ASN A 50 6.59 10.04 6.13
N PHE A 51 6.42 8.85 5.57
CA PHE A 51 5.38 7.91 5.99
C PHE A 51 5.56 7.37 7.40
N LEU A 52 6.81 7.16 7.84
CA LEU A 52 7.10 6.61 9.16
C LEU A 52 6.80 7.60 10.30
N ASN A 53 6.59 8.88 9.96
CA ASN A 53 6.27 9.93 10.92
C ASN A 53 4.94 10.64 10.61
N LEU A 54 4.02 9.98 9.91
CA LEU A 54 2.79 10.61 9.42
C LEU A 54 1.80 10.92 10.55
N PHE A 55 1.67 10.04 11.54
CA PHE A 55 0.62 10.11 12.57
C PHE A 55 1.15 10.39 13.98
N GLY A 56 2.45 10.42 14.19
CA GLY A 56 3.04 10.51 15.53
C GLY A 56 4.18 11.49 15.65
N LYS A 57 4.68 11.62 16.87
CA LYS A 57 5.85 12.47 17.24
C LYS A 57 7.17 11.70 17.21
N GLY A 58 7.19 10.48 16.75
CA GLY A 58 8.35 9.60 16.63
C GLY A 58 8.23 8.70 15.42
N GLU A 59 9.33 8.08 14.99
CA GLU A 59 9.33 7.12 13.91
C GLU A 59 8.37 5.97 14.23
N SER A 60 7.41 5.73 13.38
CA SER A 60 6.39 4.69 13.48
C SER A 60 5.40 4.81 14.64
N GLU A 61 5.48 5.82 15.52
CA GLU A 61 4.49 6.00 16.57
C GLU A 61 3.11 6.34 15.99
N GLY A 62 2.10 5.55 16.36
CA GLY A 62 0.73 5.72 15.94
C GLY A 62 0.36 5.06 14.61
N VAL A 63 1.31 4.62 13.80
CA VAL A 63 1.06 3.86 12.58
C VAL A 63 0.70 2.42 12.95
N ALA A 64 -0.52 1.97 12.62
CA ALA A 64 -0.96 0.59 12.81
C ALA A 64 -0.56 -0.29 11.61
N SER A 65 -0.57 0.27 10.40
CA SER A 65 -0.12 -0.39 9.18
C SER A 65 0.34 0.65 8.16
N ALA A 66 1.41 0.37 7.45
CA ALA A 66 1.89 1.11 6.29
C ALA A 66 2.23 0.11 5.18
N ILE A 67 1.45 0.11 4.12
CA ILE A 67 1.63 -0.80 2.98
C ILE A 67 1.68 -0.01 1.67
N LEU A 68 2.47 -0.51 0.72
CA LEU A 68 2.31 -0.17 -0.69
C LEU A 68 1.40 -1.24 -1.30
N GLU A 69 0.32 -0.81 -1.95
CA GLU A 69 -0.59 -1.70 -2.65
C GLU A 69 -0.68 -1.31 -4.12
N CYS A 70 -0.57 -2.31 -5.01
CA CYS A 70 -0.64 -2.16 -6.45
C CYS A 70 -1.81 -2.98 -7.03
N ALA A 71 -2.59 -2.39 -7.92
CA ALA A 71 -3.68 -3.07 -8.60
C ALA A 71 -3.19 -3.77 -9.87
N LEU A 72 -3.25 -5.10 -9.89
CA LEU A 72 -2.85 -5.92 -11.05
C LEU A 72 -4.01 -6.14 -12.02
N GLY A 73 -5.25 -6.17 -11.52
CA GLY A 73 -6.47 -6.36 -12.29
C GLY A 73 -6.98 -5.07 -12.95
N ASP A 74 -8.25 -5.10 -13.36
CA ASP A 74 -8.94 -3.95 -13.97
C ASP A 74 -9.55 -3.03 -12.90
N ASP A 75 -9.80 -3.54 -11.69
CA ASP A 75 -10.20 -2.74 -10.54
C ASP A 75 -8.99 -1.98 -9.99
N GLN A 76 -8.95 -0.68 -10.28
CA GLN A 76 -7.85 0.22 -9.87
C GLN A 76 -8.17 1.03 -8.60
N ASP A 77 -9.34 0.82 -7.98
CA ASP A 77 -9.71 1.50 -6.74
C ASP A 77 -8.98 0.89 -5.55
N ILE A 78 -7.90 1.53 -5.12
CA ILE A 78 -7.09 1.12 -3.97
C ILE A 78 -7.67 1.76 -2.71
N SER A 79 -8.44 0.97 -1.94
CA SER A 79 -9.02 1.37 -0.65
C SER A 79 -9.06 0.20 0.33
N VAL A 80 -8.98 0.49 1.64
CA VAL A 80 -9.05 -0.54 2.70
C VAL A 80 -10.43 -1.19 2.83
N GLU A 81 -11.45 -0.63 2.21
CA GLU A 81 -12.82 -1.11 2.28
C GLU A 81 -13.11 -2.23 1.26
N ARG A 82 -12.20 -2.47 0.32
CA ARG A 82 -12.38 -3.42 -0.77
C ARG A 82 -11.27 -4.45 -0.81
N PHE A 83 -11.68 -5.72 -0.89
CA PHE A 83 -10.75 -6.81 -1.21
C PHE A 83 -10.52 -6.84 -2.72
N ARG A 84 -9.28 -6.59 -3.11
CA ARG A 84 -8.90 -6.65 -4.52
C ARG A 84 -8.59 -8.09 -4.90
N GLN A 85 -9.16 -8.52 -6.03
CA GLN A 85 -8.99 -9.90 -6.49
C GLN A 85 -7.54 -10.20 -6.93
N LEU A 86 -6.87 -9.22 -7.55
CA LEU A 86 -5.49 -9.34 -8.04
C LEU A 86 -4.70 -8.12 -7.57
N SER A 87 -3.72 -8.32 -6.72
CA SER A 87 -2.90 -7.25 -6.15
C SER A 87 -1.45 -7.67 -5.95
N ALA A 88 -0.57 -6.67 -5.87
CA ALA A 88 0.74 -6.83 -5.26
C ALA A 88 0.79 -5.89 -4.06
N TYR A 89 1.23 -6.38 -2.90
CA TYR A 89 1.36 -5.53 -1.72
C TYR A 89 2.48 -6.00 -0.79
N GLY A 90 2.98 -5.09 0.01
CA GLY A 90 3.98 -5.34 1.03
C GLY A 90 4.10 -4.17 2.00
N VAL A 91 4.84 -4.37 3.08
CA VAL A 91 5.11 -3.35 4.08
C VAL A 91 6.03 -2.28 3.51
N ILE A 92 5.77 -1.01 3.85
CA ILE A 92 6.64 0.11 3.51
C ILE A 92 7.78 0.17 4.51
N GLU A 93 9.01 0.08 4.01
CA GLU A 93 10.22 0.19 4.82
C GLU A 93 11.07 1.36 4.33
N ALA A 94 11.83 1.99 5.25
CA ALA A 94 12.79 3.02 4.86
C ALA A 94 13.92 2.36 4.06
N ASP A 95 14.18 2.88 2.87
CA ASP A 95 15.36 2.48 2.11
C ASP A 95 16.62 3.05 2.79
N GLN A 96 17.54 2.17 3.20
CA GLN A 96 18.78 2.54 3.91
C GLN A 96 19.79 3.29 3.04
N VAL A 97 19.54 3.42 1.74
CA VAL A 97 20.39 4.23 0.85
C VAL A 97 20.30 5.70 1.26
N LYS A 98 21.44 6.30 1.61
CA LYS A 98 21.54 7.71 2.02
C LYS A 98 20.76 8.61 1.07
N THR A 99 19.84 9.38 1.64
CA THR A 99 19.04 10.35 0.90
C THR A 99 19.97 11.43 0.31
N ASP A 100 19.83 11.70 -0.97
CA ASP A 100 20.49 12.80 -1.69
C ASP A 100 19.85 14.18 -1.41
N GLY A 101 19.12 14.30 -0.29
CA GLY A 101 18.48 15.55 0.16
C GLY A 101 17.14 15.86 -0.52
N GLN A 102 16.66 15.05 -1.44
CA GLN A 102 15.39 15.27 -2.15
C GLN A 102 14.35 14.18 -1.84
N GLY A 103 13.64 14.32 -0.70
CA GLY A 103 12.55 13.43 -0.33
C GLY A 103 12.99 12.19 0.45
N TYR A 104 12.02 11.34 0.74
CA TYR A 104 12.19 10.11 1.53
C TYR A 104 12.22 8.91 0.59
N ARG A 105 13.16 8.00 0.79
CA ARG A 105 13.29 6.77 0.02
C ARG A 105 12.69 5.59 0.76
N TYR A 106 11.97 4.78 0.03
CA TYR A 106 11.29 3.59 0.56
C TYR A 106 11.53 2.40 -0.34
N VAL A 107 11.46 1.23 0.27
CA VAL A 107 11.39 -0.06 -0.40
C VAL A 107 10.18 -0.82 0.13
N THR A 108 9.59 -1.62 -0.73
CA THR A 108 8.51 -2.53 -0.37
C THR A 108 8.74 -3.87 -1.05
N SER A 109 8.98 -4.92 -0.25
CA SER A 109 9.04 -6.30 -0.71
C SER A 109 7.61 -6.79 -0.94
N ALA A 110 7.18 -6.76 -2.19
CA ALA A 110 5.80 -7.00 -2.58
C ALA A 110 5.55 -8.45 -2.99
N PHE A 111 4.45 -9.03 -2.50
CA PHE A 111 3.90 -10.31 -2.94
C PHE A 111 2.84 -10.08 -4.03
N PHE A 112 2.86 -10.90 -5.07
CA PHE A 112 1.85 -10.91 -6.12
C PHE A 112 0.79 -11.96 -5.82
N LYS A 113 -0.43 -11.55 -5.54
CA LYS A 113 -1.47 -12.41 -4.97
C LYS A 113 -2.81 -12.33 -5.68
N ARG A 114 -3.53 -13.45 -5.57
CA ARG A 114 -4.95 -13.55 -5.85
C ARG A 114 -5.70 -13.75 -4.54
N THR A 115 -6.59 -12.81 -4.20
CA THR A 115 -7.48 -12.96 -3.04
C THR A 115 -8.58 -13.98 -3.34
N ILE A 116 -8.72 -14.98 -2.49
CA ILE A 116 -9.69 -16.05 -2.60
C ILE A 116 -10.98 -15.64 -1.89
N LYS A 117 -12.12 -15.96 -2.52
CA LYS A 117 -13.47 -15.95 -1.93
C LYS A 117 -13.68 -14.89 -0.84
N ASN A 118 -13.89 -13.66 -1.23
CA ASN A 118 -14.30 -12.56 -0.34
C ASN A 118 -13.29 -12.23 0.79
N GLY A 119 -12.00 -12.40 0.53
CA GLY A 119 -10.95 -12.03 1.48
C GLY A 119 -10.65 -13.07 2.56
N THR A 120 -11.07 -14.33 2.39
CA THR A 120 -10.78 -15.40 3.37
C THR A 120 -9.37 -15.97 3.28
N GLY A 121 -8.59 -15.61 2.26
CA GLY A 121 -7.20 -16.01 2.05
C GLY A 121 -6.63 -15.49 0.75
N ASP A 122 -5.34 -15.68 0.56
CA ASP A 122 -4.60 -15.29 -0.63
C ASP A 122 -3.81 -16.46 -1.18
N ASP A 123 -3.76 -16.60 -2.51
CA ASP A 123 -2.86 -17.49 -3.25
C ASP A 123 -1.78 -16.67 -3.95
N ASP A 124 -0.54 -17.13 -3.93
CA ASP A 124 0.53 -16.53 -4.70
C ASP A 124 0.32 -16.74 -6.21
N LEU A 125 0.56 -15.70 -6.98
CA LEU A 125 0.50 -15.77 -8.44
C LEU A 125 1.77 -16.41 -8.99
N SER A 126 1.61 -17.41 -9.85
CA SER A 126 2.72 -18.00 -10.61
C SER A 126 3.25 -17.01 -11.66
N ILE A 127 4.50 -17.19 -12.09
CA ILE A 127 5.14 -16.40 -13.18
C ILE A 127 4.25 -16.39 -14.45
N LYS A 128 3.65 -17.54 -14.80
CA LYS A 128 2.77 -17.64 -15.96
C LYS A 128 1.50 -16.78 -15.82
N GLU A 129 0.91 -16.74 -14.63
CA GLU A 129 -0.27 -15.92 -14.34
C GLU A 129 0.08 -14.44 -14.36
N ILE A 130 1.20 -14.03 -13.72
CA ILE A 130 1.68 -12.65 -13.73
C ILE A 130 1.88 -12.17 -15.18
N ASN A 131 2.58 -12.95 -16.02
CA ASN A 131 2.76 -12.63 -17.44
C ASN A 131 1.42 -12.46 -18.17
N SER A 132 0.46 -13.35 -17.92
CA SER A 132 -0.87 -13.29 -18.56
C SER A 132 -1.66 -12.06 -18.14
N ILE A 133 -1.64 -11.71 -16.83
CA ILE A 133 -2.36 -10.55 -16.28
C ILE A 133 -1.80 -9.23 -16.83
N LEU A 134 -0.49 -9.17 -17.04
CA LEU A 134 0.21 -7.94 -17.41
C LEU A 134 0.40 -7.76 -18.93
N LEU A 135 0.06 -8.75 -19.74
CA LEU A 135 0.37 -8.81 -21.20
C LEU A 135 0.00 -7.53 -21.96
N ASN A 136 -1.10 -6.88 -21.62
CA ASN A 136 -1.64 -5.71 -22.33
C ASN A 136 -1.59 -4.43 -21.49
N LYS A 137 -0.81 -4.40 -20.42
CA LYS A 137 -0.69 -3.24 -19.54
C LYS A 137 0.67 -2.57 -19.77
N SER A 138 0.68 -1.24 -19.76
CA SER A 138 1.94 -0.46 -19.82
C SER A 138 2.49 -0.19 -18.42
N SER A 139 1.62 -0.07 -17.43
CA SER A 139 1.98 0.16 -16.02
C SER A 139 0.93 -0.43 -15.09
N ILE A 140 1.30 -0.63 -13.83
CA ILE A 140 0.39 -0.95 -12.73
C ILE A 140 0.32 0.22 -11.76
N PRO A 141 -0.89 0.68 -11.37
CA PRO A 141 -1.04 1.74 -10.39
C PRO A 141 -0.81 1.21 -8.98
N CYS A 142 -0.04 1.96 -8.20
CA CYS A 142 0.27 1.68 -6.80
C CYS A 142 -0.05 2.89 -5.92
N LYS A 143 -0.45 2.66 -4.67
CA LYS A 143 -0.60 3.68 -3.64
C LYS A 143 0.00 3.22 -2.31
N ALA A 144 0.57 4.14 -1.58
CA ALA A 144 0.81 3.95 -0.16
C ALA A 144 -0.51 4.10 0.59
N VAL A 145 -0.80 3.12 1.44
CA VAL A 145 -1.99 3.08 2.30
C VAL A 145 -1.53 2.94 3.73
N LEU A 146 -1.86 3.92 4.56
CA LEU A 146 -1.47 3.92 5.97
C LEU A 146 -2.70 4.03 6.86
N THR A 147 -2.68 3.27 7.94
CA THR A 147 -3.74 3.29 8.95
C THR A 147 -3.18 3.59 10.33
N ALA A 148 -3.95 4.29 11.15
CA ALA A 148 -3.62 4.58 12.54
C ALA A 148 -4.89 4.59 13.39
N TYR A 149 -4.74 4.31 14.69
CA TYR A 149 -5.86 4.33 15.61
C TYR A 149 -6.48 5.73 15.71
N GLY A 150 -7.79 5.81 15.53
CA GLY A 150 -8.55 7.05 15.64
C GLY A 150 -8.43 7.99 14.44
N TYR A 151 -7.78 7.58 13.36
CA TYR A 151 -7.67 8.33 12.10
C TYR A 151 -8.34 7.57 10.95
N LYS A 152 -8.83 8.33 9.95
CA LYS A 152 -9.20 7.76 8.66
C LYS A 152 -7.95 7.23 7.95
N PRO A 153 -8.09 6.20 7.08
CA PRO A 153 -6.97 5.74 6.28
C PRO A 153 -6.36 6.88 5.45
N TYR A 154 -5.04 6.92 5.40
CA TYR A 154 -4.31 7.83 4.53
C TYR A 154 -3.97 7.13 3.21
N TYR A 155 -4.10 7.86 2.10
CA TYR A 155 -3.76 7.39 0.76
C TYR A 155 -2.84 8.38 0.07
N SER A 156 -1.77 7.88 -0.55
CA SER A 156 -0.95 8.69 -1.45
C SER A 156 -1.65 8.94 -2.79
N ASN A 157 -1.08 9.82 -3.61
CA ASN A 157 -1.37 9.86 -5.04
C ASN A 157 -0.90 8.56 -5.69
N VAL A 158 -1.41 8.27 -6.90
CA VAL A 158 -1.05 7.08 -7.66
C VAL A 158 0.39 7.20 -8.17
N MET A 159 1.17 6.14 -7.94
CA MET A 159 2.44 5.88 -8.61
C MET A 159 2.22 4.78 -9.65
N ASN A 160 2.78 4.96 -10.84
CA ASN A 160 2.72 3.95 -11.88
C ASN A 160 4.06 3.20 -11.97
N VAL A 161 4.03 1.88 -11.76
CA VAL A 161 5.19 0.99 -11.95
C VAL A 161 5.17 0.47 -13.38
N PRO A 162 6.25 0.66 -14.18
CA PRO A 162 6.30 0.18 -15.56
C PRO A 162 6.23 -1.35 -15.64
N VAL A 163 5.30 -1.87 -16.44
CA VAL A 163 5.16 -3.32 -16.62
C VAL A 163 6.39 -3.94 -17.27
N ALA A 164 7.08 -3.22 -18.15
CA ALA A 164 8.30 -3.71 -18.79
C ALA A 164 9.41 -4.03 -17.77
N ASP A 165 9.57 -3.17 -16.74
CA ASP A 165 10.55 -3.40 -15.68
C ASP A 165 10.15 -4.60 -14.82
N LEU A 166 8.88 -4.67 -14.44
CA LEU A 166 8.35 -5.79 -13.67
C LEU A 166 8.51 -7.12 -14.40
N LEU A 167 8.11 -7.20 -15.68
CA LEU A 167 8.22 -8.44 -16.47
C LEU A 167 9.68 -8.86 -16.69
N ARG A 168 10.60 -7.92 -16.75
CA ARG A 168 12.05 -8.23 -16.80
C ARG A 168 12.47 -8.99 -15.54
N GLU A 169 12.03 -8.55 -14.36
CA GLU A 169 12.36 -9.19 -13.09
C GLU A 169 11.63 -10.53 -12.90
N VAL A 170 10.34 -10.60 -13.25
CA VAL A 170 9.51 -11.82 -13.17
C VAL A 170 10.11 -12.96 -14.02
N ASN A 171 10.70 -12.65 -15.17
CA ASN A 171 11.23 -13.63 -16.11
C ASN A 171 12.75 -13.85 -15.98
N LYS A 172 13.40 -13.30 -14.97
CA LYS A 172 14.80 -13.66 -14.65
C LYS A 172 14.91 -15.16 -14.36
N PRO A 173 15.96 -15.81 -14.86
CA PRO A 173 16.17 -17.25 -14.65
C PRO A 173 16.40 -17.61 -13.19
#